data_09cfede01e2c61ae5e7f8c9b8fceb39f
#
_entry.id   09cfede01e2c61ae5e7f8c9b8fceb39f
#
_cell.length_a   1.000
_cell.length_b   1.000
_cell.length_c   1.000
_cell.angle_alpha   90.00
_cell.angle_beta   90.00
_cell.angle_gamma   90.00
#
_symmetry.space_group_name_H-M   'P 1'
#
loop_
_entity.id
_entity.type
_entity.pdbx_description
1 polymer ?
#
loop_
_entity_poly.entity_id
_entity_poly.type
_entity_poly.pdbx_seq_one_letter_code
_entity_poly.pdbx_strand_id
1 'polypeptide(L)'
;MELRLYLSILRRRWWILVALPLLVAVISGVAAVRQPARYGTTVRLLITRGLIAGDGAAGMTDQGEDKTALDLPAIISGATFRSDLARELTSTGHPIDEVALAGALSGIRQDNVVTIAISAARPEQAVAIGPAMVALLKTNGLRYWGDPRATPGAPGLNVGVLDLPDQATLLNGPRALMIDVMLRALLALIVAVGLAFGLHYLSANEEQSNIEHRAPTAFS
;
A
#
# COMPACT_ATOMS: atom_id res chain seq x y z
N MET A 1 -29.30 5.39 35.68
CA MET A 1 -29.46 3.94 35.90
C MET A 1 -28.91 3.07 34.75
N GLU A 2 -28.71 3.60 33.56
CA GLU A 2 -28.36 2.84 32.36
C GLU A 2 -26.95 2.24 32.38
N LEU A 3 -25.96 2.94 32.94
CA LEU A 3 -24.54 2.49 32.92
C LEU A 3 -24.31 1.16 33.62
N ARG A 4 -25.07 0.91 34.72
CA ARG A 4 -24.98 -0.37 35.46
C ARG A 4 -25.56 -1.54 34.65
N LEU A 5 -26.57 -1.27 33.82
CA LEU A 5 -27.17 -2.28 32.93
C LEU A 5 -26.17 -2.69 31.85
N TYR A 6 -25.51 -1.74 31.19
CA TYR A 6 -24.48 -2.02 30.22
C TYR A 6 -23.32 -2.83 30.81
N LEU A 7 -22.88 -2.47 32.01
CA LEU A 7 -21.79 -3.19 32.69
C LEU A 7 -22.17 -4.63 33.05
N SER A 8 -23.43 -4.88 33.42
CA SER A 8 -23.93 -6.22 33.74
C SER A 8 -23.99 -7.12 32.50
N ILE A 9 -24.36 -6.59 31.33
CA ILE A 9 -24.37 -7.29 30.05
C ILE A 9 -22.96 -7.66 29.63
N LEU A 10 -22.04 -6.71 29.69
CA LEU A 10 -20.62 -6.95 29.41
C LEU A 10 -20.02 -8.01 30.34
N ARG A 11 -20.32 -7.95 31.65
CA ARG A 11 -19.83 -8.91 32.64
C ARG A 11 -20.37 -10.32 32.42
N ARG A 12 -21.64 -10.45 31.98
CA ARG A 12 -22.26 -11.77 31.71
C ARG A 12 -21.65 -12.44 30.46
N ARG A 13 -21.14 -11.64 29.50
CA ARG A 13 -20.60 -12.14 28.22
C ARG A 13 -19.13 -11.75 28.00
N TRP A 14 -18.41 -11.53 29.10
CA TRP A 14 -17.00 -11.09 29.07
C TRP A 14 -16.09 -12.01 28.24
N TRP A 15 -16.41 -13.30 28.18
CA TRP A 15 -15.65 -14.26 27.41
C TRP A 15 -15.65 -13.95 25.89
N ILE A 16 -16.73 -13.38 25.33
CA ILE A 16 -16.79 -12.95 23.93
C ILE A 16 -15.86 -11.76 23.70
N LEU A 17 -15.82 -10.83 24.66
CA LEU A 17 -14.97 -9.64 24.62
C LEU A 17 -13.47 -9.99 24.64
N VAL A 18 -13.12 -11.12 25.24
CA VAL A 18 -11.73 -11.58 25.30
C VAL A 18 -11.42 -12.57 24.18
N ALA A 19 -12.31 -13.53 23.92
CA ALA A 19 -12.07 -14.62 22.97
C ALA A 19 -11.96 -14.11 21.52
N LEU A 20 -12.83 -13.16 21.12
CA LEU A 20 -12.83 -12.68 19.74
C LEU A 20 -11.57 -11.86 19.39
N PRO A 21 -11.15 -10.86 20.18
CA PRO A 21 -9.89 -10.16 19.92
C PRO A 21 -8.67 -11.06 20.00
N LEU A 22 -8.64 -12.01 20.94
CA LEU A 22 -7.56 -12.96 21.08
C LEU A 22 -7.45 -13.87 19.85
N LEU A 23 -8.57 -14.39 19.37
CA LEU A 23 -8.62 -15.22 18.15
C LEU A 23 -8.09 -14.44 16.94
N VAL A 24 -8.56 -13.19 16.76
CA VAL A 24 -8.11 -12.33 15.66
C VAL A 24 -6.62 -12.00 15.81
N ALA A 25 -6.13 -11.74 17.02
CA ALA A 25 -4.73 -11.48 17.27
C ALA A 25 -3.85 -12.70 16.94
N VAL A 26 -4.28 -13.90 17.33
CA VAL A 26 -3.56 -15.15 17.02
C VAL A 26 -3.53 -15.40 15.51
N ILE A 27 -4.68 -15.34 14.84
CA ILE A 27 -4.75 -15.55 13.39
C ILE A 27 -3.89 -14.51 12.65
N SER A 28 -4.01 -13.24 13.03
CA SER A 28 -3.23 -12.15 12.43
C SER A 28 -1.74 -12.31 12.70
N GLY A 29 -1.35 -12.73 13.91
CA GLY A 29 0.04 -12.98 14.28
C GLY A 29 0.65 -14.13 13.47
N VAL A 30 -0.07 -15.25 13.31
CA VAL A 30 0.38 -16.37 12.49
C VAL A 30 0.50 -15.97 11.01
N ALA A 31 -0.47 -15.21 10.49
CA ALA A 31 -0.40 -14.71 9.12
C ALA A 31 0.78 -13.76 8.92
N ALA A 32 1.05 -12.89 9.89
CA ALA A 32 2.15 -11.93 9.85
C ALA A 32 3.53 -12.61 9.84
N VAL A 33 3.72 -13.66 10.64
CA VAL A 33 4.99 -14.42 10.67
C VAL A 33 5.26 -15.16 9.35
N ARG A 34 4.20 -15.52 8.62
CA ARG A 34 4.31 -16.19 7.32
C ARG A 34 4.57 -15.25 6.15
N GLN A 35 4.44 -13.94 6.35
CA GLN A 35 4.72 -12.97 5.28
C GLN A 35 6.23 -12.90 5.01
N PRO A 36 6.64 -12.97 3.74
CA PRO A 36 8.04 -12.79 3.39
C PRO A 36 8.51 -11.37 3.76
N ALA A 37 9.77 -11.25 4.16
CA ALA A 37 10.37 -9.95 4.42
C ALA A 37 10.27 -9.07 3.16
N ARG A 38 9.87 -7.81 3.35
CA ARG A 38 9.85 -6.80 2.29
C ARG A 38 10.66 -5.59 2.73
N TYR A 39 11.52 -5.15 1.83
CA TYR A 39 12.39 -4.01 2.03
C TYR A 39 11.90 -2.87 1.15
N GLY A 40 11.82 -1.69 1.73
CA GLY A 40 11.34 -0.50 1.03
C GLY A 40 12.36 0.62 1.05
N THR A 41 12.30 1.43 0.00
CA THR A 41 13.04 2.67 -0.11
C THR A 41 12.27 3.68 -0.92
N THR A 42 12.74 4.92 -0.96
CA THR A 42 12.10 5.99 -1.72
C THR A 42 13.12 6.70 -2.59
N VAL A 43 12.69 7.05 -3.81
CA VAL A 43 13.45 7.91 -4.73
C VAL A 43 12.63 9.18 -4.96
N ARG A 44 13.27 10.33 -4.89
CA ARG A 44 12.64 11.62 -5.20
C ARG A 44 13.25 12.19 -6.47
N LEU A 45 12.39 12.40 -7.45
CA LEU A 45 12.75 12.90 -8.77
C LEU A 45 12.15 14.29 -8.98
N LEU A 46 12.96 15.20 -9.45
CA LEU A 46 12.51 16.52 -9.93
C LEU A 46 12.45 16.45 -11.45
N ILE A 47 11.27 16.70 -12.01
CA ILE A 47 11.11 16.83 -13.45
C ILE A 47 11.50 18.27 -13.80
N THR A 48 12.66 18.42 -14.43
CA THR A 48 13.16 19.72 -14.87
C THR A 48 13.11 19.82 -16.38
N ARG A 49 12.94 21.04 -16.92
CA ARG A 49 13.15 21.32 -18.32
C ARG A 49 14.56 20.90 -18.71
N GLY A 50 14.68 19.85 -19.47
CA GLY A 50 15.93 19.64 -20.21
C GLY A 50 16.07 20.75 -21.22
N LEU A 51 17.06 21.61 -21.06
CA LEU A 51 17.64 22.28 -22.21
C LEU A 51 18.19 21.15 -23.08
N ILE A 52 17.38 20.70 -24.05
CA ILE A 52 17.91 19.94 -25.16
C ILE A 52 18.82 20.93 -25.86
N ALA A 53 20.12 20.80 -25.66
CA ALA A 53 21.11 21.52 -26.42
C ALA A 53 21.03 21.02 -27.87
N GLY A 54 20.29 21.72 -28.70
CA GLY A 54 20.13 21.42 -30.11
C GLY A 54 18.87 22.07 -30.66
N ASP A 55 19.06 23.15 -31.34
CA ASP A 55 18.19 23.83 -32.31
C ASP A 55 16.69 23.54 -32.21
N GLY A 56 15.96 24.50 -31.72
CA GLY A 56 14.54 24.68 -32.10
C GLY A 56 13.52 24.01 -31.21
N ALA A 57 13.81 23.55 -30.04
CA ALA A 57 12.79 23.18 -29.06
C ALA A 57 12.15 24.40 -28.40
N ALA A 58 11.62 25.29 -29.23
CA ALA A 58 10.58 26.23 -28.82
C ALA A 58 9.36 25.39 -28.50
N GLY A 59 9.08 25.19 -27.20
CA GLY A 59 7.77 24.79 -26.84
C GLY A 59 7.53 23.59 -25.93
N MET A 60 8.44 23.24 -25.03
CA MET A 60 7.94 22.67 -23.78
C MET A 60 7.58 23.85 -22.85
N THR A 61 6.33 24.22 -22.91
CA THR A 61 5.72 25.19 -22.01
C THR A 61 5.66 24.60 -20.61
N ASP A 62 5.48 25.41 -19.57
CA ASP A 62 5.26 24.96 -18.16
C ASP A 62 4.23 23.83 -18.07
N GLN A 63 3.25 23.79 -18.98
CA GLN A 63 2.28 22.70 -19.13
C GLN A 63 2.90 21.33 -19.49
N GLY A 64 4.01 21.31 -20.22
CA GLY A 64 4.67 20.05 -20.61
C GLY A 64 5.38 19.38 -19.43
N GLU A 65 5.95 20.15 -18.52
CA GLU A 65 6.61 19.64 -17.32
C GLU A 65 5.57 19.05 -16.35
N ASP A 66 4.49 19.80 -16.13
CA ASP A 66 3.39 19.38 -15.29
C ASP A 66 2.76 18.09 -15.79
N LYS A 67 2.53 17.97 -17.09
CA LYS A 67 1.99 16.77 -17.70
C LYS A 67 2.95 15.58 -17.57
N THR A 68 4.24 15.79 -17.78
CA THR A 68 5.26 14.76 -17.65
C THR A 68 5.35 14.24 -16.20
N ALA A 69 5.34 15.16 -15.23
CA ALA A 69 5.32 14.79 -13.81
C ALA A 69 4.01 14.09 -13.40
N LEU A 70 2.88 14.48 -14.01
CA LEU A 70 1.58 13.86 -13.76
C LEU A 70 1.52 12.42 -14.27
N ASP A 71 2.06 12.18 -15.47
CA ASP A 71 1.99 10.88 -16.14
C ASP A 71 3.05 9.89 -15.63
N LEU A 72 4.15 10.36 -15.02
CA LEU A 72 5.26 9.52 -14.57
C LEU A 72 4.82 8.35 -13.65
N PRO A 73 3.96 8.53 -12.65
CA PRO A 73 3.47 7.40 -11.82
C PRO A 73 2.77 6.31 -12.64
N ALA A 74 2.00 6.68 -13.66
CA ALA A 74 1.34 5.73 -14.55
C ALA A 74 2.34 5.02 -15.45
N ILE A 75 3.33 5.73 -15.95
CA ILE A 75 4.38 5.17 -16.81
C ILE A 75 5.23 4.14 -16.09
N ILE A 76 5.72 4.46 -14.86
CA ILE A 76 6.54 3.51 -14.10
C ILE A 76 5.78 2.24 -13.69
N SER A 77 4.45 2.33 -13.58
CA SER A 77 3.59 1.16 -13.36
C SER A 77 3.25 0.40 -14.64
N GLY A 78 3.57 0.95 -15.81
CA GLY A 78 3.31 0.34 -17.12
C GLY A 78 4.15 -0.91 -17.40
N ALA A 79 3.61 -1.87 -18.16
CA ALA A 79 4.28 -3.14 -18.47
C ALA A 79 5.59 -2.92 -19.25
N THR A 80 5.60 -2.02 -20.23
CA THR A 80 6.79 -1.73 -21.05
C THR A 80 7.95 -1.22 -20.19
N PHE A 81 7.68 -0.27 -19.29
CA PHE A 81 8.69 0.26 -18.37
C PHE A 81 9.23 -0.82 -17.44
N ARG A 82 8.35 -1.65 -16.87
CA ARG A 82 8.75 -2.75 -15.96
C ARG A 82 9.61 -3.80 -16.67
N SER A 83 9.25 -4.15 -17.91
CA SER A 83 10.03 -5.10 -18.72
C SER A 83 11.44 -4.57 -19.01
N ASP A 84 11.54 -3.29 -19.40
CA ASP A 84 12.85 -2.66 -19.62
C ASP A 84 13.65 -2.56 -18.31
N LEU A 85 13.00 -2.22 -17.18
CA LEU A 85 13.61 -2.16 -15.88
C LEU A 85 14.10 -3.54 -15.38
N ALA A 86 13.32 -4.60 -15.60
CA ALA A 86 13.74 -5.97 -15.27
C ALA A 86 14.98 -6.38 -16.06
N ARG A 87 15.06 -5.99 -17.33
CA ARG A 87 16.21 -6.25 -18.21
C ARG A 87 17.44 -5.49 -17.73
N GLU A 88 17.30 -4.21 -17.37
CA GLU A 88 18.37 -3.37 -16.85
C GLU A 88 18.91 -3.92 -15.52
N LEU A 89 18.01 -4.30 -14.61
CA LEU A 89 18.39 -4.91 -13.34
C LEU A 89 19.11 -6.25 -13.52
N THR A 90 18.72 -7.03 -14.51
CA THR A 90 19.41 -8.29 -14.85
C THR A 90 20.82 -8.02 -15.37
N SER A 91 21.00 -6.98 -16.21
CA SER A 91 22.31 -6.60 -16.76
C SER A 91 23.27 -6.10 -15.67
N THR A 92 22.74 -5.49 -14.62
CA THR A 92 23.53 -4.98 -13.47
C THR A 92 23.71 -6.00 -12.34
N GLY A 93 23.28 -7.26 -12.53
CA GLY A 93 23.49 -8.35 -11.57
C GLY A 93 22.44 -8.43 -10.45
N HIS A 94 21.34 -7.68 -10.56
CA HIS A 94 20.22 -7.67 -9.60
C HIS A 94 18.93 -8.18 -10.25
N PRO A 95 18.84 -9.44 -10.72
CA PRO A 95 17.68 -9.93 -11.44
C PRO A 95 16.43 -9.87 -10.58
N ILE A 96 15.37 -9.27 -11.14
CA ILE A 96 14.04 -9.19 -10.54
C ILE A 96 13.03 -9.56 -11.62
N ASP A 97 12.06 -10.39 -11.27
CA ASP A 97 10.98 -10.75 -12.19
C ASP A 97 10.06 -9.54 -12.45
N GLU A 98 9.61 -9.40 -13.68
CA GLU A 98 8.66 -8.35 -14.09
C GLU A 98 7.36 -8.40 -13.26
N VAL A 99 6.89 -9.60 -12.91
CA VAL A 99 5.70 -9.78 -12.06
C VAL A 99 5.94 -9.23 -10.65
N ALA A 100 7.15 -9.42 -10.11
CA ALA A 100 7.52 -8.86 -8.82
C ALA A 100 7.59 -7.32 -8.84
N LEU A 101 7.97 -6.73 -9.98
CA LEU A 101 7.97 -5.28 -10.18
C LEU A 101 6.56 -4.67 -10.29
N ALA A 102 5.54 -5.45 -10.64
CA ALA A 102 4.18 -4.96 -10.83
C ALA A 102 3.56 -4.33 -9.56
N GLY A 103 3.94 -4.82 -8.38
CA GLY A 103 3.51 -4.26 -7.09
C GLY A 103 4.64 -3.57 -6.31
N ALA A 104 5.82 -3.45 -6.91
CA ALA A 104 7.02 -2.95 -6.24
C ALA A 104 7.18 -1.44 -6.35
N LEU A 105 6.55 -0.81 -7.32
CA LEU A 105 6.70 0.60 -7.64
C LEU A 105 5.36 1.32 -7.41
N SER A 106 5.40 2.40 -6.63
CA SER A 106 4.27 3.33 -6.50
C SER A 106 4.78 4.75 -6.49
N GLY A 107 4.18 5.61 -7.31
CA GLY A 107 4.57 7.01 -7.44
C GLY A 107 3.49 7.95 -6.90
N ILE A 108 3.91 8.97 -6.17
CA ILE A 108 3.06 10.07 -5.72
C ILE A 108 3.70 11.36 -6.21
N ARG A 109 2.91 12.18 -6.91
CA ARG A 109 3.32 13.50 -7.36
C ARG A 109 3.01 14.54 -6.29
N GLN A 110 3.94 15.45 -6.09
CA GLN A 110 3.75 16.68 -5.34
C GLN A 110 4.43 17.80 -6.11
N ASP A 111 3.64 18.64 -6.77
CA ASP A 111 4.12 19.64 -7.74
C ASP A 111 5.02 19.02 -8.83
N ASN A 112 6.23 19.51 -9.03
CA ASN A 112 7.21 18.99 -9.97
C ASN A 112 8.09 17.88 -9.39
N VAL A 113 7.85 17.49 -8.15
CA VAL A 113 8.55 16.39 -7.48
C VAL A 113 7.70 15.14 -7.53
N VAL A 114 8.28 14.06 -8.02
CA VAL A 114 7.67 12.73 -7.97
C VAL A 114 8.43 11.88 -6.97
N THR A 115 7.74 11.46 -5.93
CA THR A 115 8.25 10.53 -4.93
C THR A 115 7.83 9.13 -5.32
N ILE A 116 8.80 8.25 -5.56
CA ILE A 116 8.57 6.87 -5.95
C ILE A 116 8.95 5.98 -4.78
N ALA A 117 7.96 5.29 -4.21
CA ALA A 117 8.20 4.25 -3.23
C ALA A 117 8.51 2.93 -3.95
N ILE A 118 9.57 2.30 -3.53
CA ILE A 118 10.10 1.05 -4.08
C ILE A 118 10.03 -0.01 -3.01
N SER A 119 9.57 -1.22 -3.35
CA SER A 119 9.59 -2.37 -2.46
C SER A 119 10.17 -3.60 -3.16
N ALA A 120 11.02 -4.37 -2.46
CA ALA A 120 11.61 -5.60 -2.99
C ALA A 120 11.75 -6.68 -1.91
N ALA A 121 12.02 -7.91 -2.34
CA ALA A 121 12.24 -9.04 -1.43
C ALA A 121 13.62 -9.00 -0.74
N ARG A 122 14.59 -8.30 -1.34
CA ARG A 122 15.96 -8.16 -0.81
C ARG A 122 16.34 -6.68 -0.72
N PRO A 123 17.11 -6.29 0.30
CA PRO A 123 17.52 -4.89 0.47
C PRO A 123 18.37 -4.38 -0.71
N GLU A 124 19.29 -5.21 -1.25
CA GLU A 124 20.13 -4.83 -2.37
C GLU A 124 19.30 -4.57 -3.64
N GLN A 125 18.24 -5.36 -3.86
CA GLN A 125 17.33 -5.16 -4.98
C GLN A 125 16.55 -3.85 -4.82
N ALA A 126 16.05 -3.55 -3.62
CA ALA A 126 15.33 -2.31 -3.37
C ALA A 126 16.19 -1.08 -3.68
N VAL A 127 17.47 -1.11 -3.27
CA VAL A 127 18.42 -0.02 -3.54
C VAL A 127 18.78 0.06 -5.01
N ALA A 128 18.97 -1.08 -5.71
CA ALA A 128 19.37 -1.11 -7.12
C ALA A 128 18.28 -0.61 -8.08
N ILE A 129 17.01 -0.76 -7.74
CA ILE A 129 15.88 -0.31 -8.59
C ILE A 129 15.94 1.20 -8.84
N GLY A 130 16.27 2.00 -7.83
CA GLY A 130 16.29 3.46 -7.94
C GLY A 130 17.23 3.97 -9.04
N PRO A 131 18.52 3.69 -8.96
CA PRO A 131 19.49 4.07 -9.99
C PRO A 131 19.16 3.52 -11.38
N ALA A 132 18.73 2.25 -11.48
CA ALA A 132 18.35 1.65 -12.76
C ALA A 132 17.14 2.36 -13.40
N MET A 133 16.13 2.70 -12.60
CA MET A 133 14.99 3.49 -13.05
C MET A 133 15.41 4.87 -13.56
N VAL A 134 16.28 5.56 -12.82
CA VAL A 134 16.79 6.88 -13.23
C VAL A 134 17.58 6.77 -14.54
N ALA A 135 18.42 5.75 -14.69
CA ALA A 135 19.17 5.49 -15.91
C ALA A 135 18.23 5.28 -17.12
N LEU A 136 17.19 4.47 -16.95
CA LEU A 136 16.19 4.25 -18.01
C LEU A 136 15.42 5.52 -18.38
N LEU A 137 15.02 6.31 -17.39
CA LEU A 137 14.33 7.58 -17.66
C LEU A 137 15.23 8.56 -18.41
N LYS A 138 16.52 8.60 -18.09
CA LYS A 138 17.50 9.45 -18.78
C LYS A 138 17.83 8.98 -20.18
N THR A 139 17.82 7.68 -20.44
CA THR A 139 18.18 7.12 -21.76
C THR A 139 16.97 6.92 -22.67
N ASN A 140 15.86 6.44 -22.13
CA ASN A 140 14.70 6.02 -22.91
C ASN A 140 13.41 6.78 -22.55
N GLY A 141 13.51 7.81 -21.69
CA GLY A 141 12.34 8.47 -21.11
C GLY A 141 11.33 8.91 -22.15
N LEU A 142 11.74 9.64 -23.21
CA LEU A 142 10.85 10.15 -24.24
C LEU A 142 10.04 9.06 -24.96
N ARG A 143 10.58 7.85 -25.08
CA ARG A 143 9.88 6.71 -25.68
C ARG A 143 8.63 6.31 -24.89
N TYR A 144 8.67 6.41 -23.56
CA TYR A 144 7.54 6.03 -22.72
C TYR A 144 6.37 7.01 -22.82
N TRP A 145 6.64 8.26 -23.24
CA TRP A 145 5.60 9.25 -23.56
C TRP A 145 5.13 9.21 -25.01
N GLY A 146 5.62 8.23 -25.80
CA GLY A 146 5.21 8.06 -27.20
C GLY A 146 5.71 9.19 -28.11
N ASP A 147 6.80 9.86 -27.77
CA ASP A 147 7.37 10.88 -28.64
C ASP A 147 7.92 10.21 -29.92
N PRO A 148 7.43 10.59 -31.10
CA PRO A 148 7.90 10.03 -32.37
C PRO A 148 9.36 10.34 -32.67
N ARG A 149 9.97 11.30 -31.97
CA ARG A 149 11.39 11.65 -32.08
C ARG A 149 12.29 10.75 -31.24
N ALA A 150 11.72 9.90 -30.39
CA ALA A 150 12.45 8.96 -29.55
C ALA A 150 13.07 7.83 -30.40
N THR A 151 14.11 8.17 -31.14
CA THR A 151 14.98 7.20 -31.82
C THR A 151 15.98 6.62 -30.83
N PRO A 152 16.53 5.40 -31.06
CA PRO A 152 17.63 4.89 -30.27
C PRO A 152 18.79 5.89 -30.24
N GLY A 153 19.19 6.36 -29.04
CA GLY A 153 20.20 7.39 -28.86
C GLY A 153 19.67 8.83 -28.78
N ALA A 154 18.36 9.06 -28.92
CA ALA A 154 17.79 10.37 -28.61
C ALA A 154 17.95 10.71 -27.11
N PRO A 155 18.12 12.01 -26.77
CA PRO A 155 18.21 12.40 -25.37
C PRO A 155 16.93 11.97 -24.62
N GLY A 156 17.13 11.34 -23.47
CA GLY A 156 16.04 10.92 -22.60
C GLY A 156 15.40 12.10 -21.87
N LEU A 157 14.55 11.76 -20.92
CA LEU A 157 13.93 12.74 -20.05
C LEU A 157 15.00 13.39 -19.14
N ASN A 158 14.97 14.72 -19.00
CA ASN A 158 15.83 15.37 -18.03
C ASN A 158 15.20 15.28 -16.64
N VAL A 159 15.75 14.38 -15.85
CA VAL A 159 15.31 14.11 -14.48
C VAL A 159 16.40 14.53 -13.52
N GLY A 160 16.10 15.52 -12.70
CA GLY A 160 16.89 15.86 -11.53
C GLY A 160 16.65 14.84 -10.43
N VAL A 161 17.69 14.23 -9.92
CA VAL A 161 17.59 13.32 -8.78
C VAL A 161 17.78 14.13 -7.51
N LEU A 162 16.75 14.22 -6.68
CA LEU A 162 16.82 14.89 -5.39
C LEU A 162 17.40 13.97 -4.32
N ASP A 163 16.88 12.73 -4.27
CA ASP A 163 17.34 11.74 -3.31
C ASP A 163 17.43 10.37 -3.99
N LEU A 164 18.57 9.73 -3.86
CA LEU A 164 18.77 8.30 -4.17
C LEU A 164 18.94 7.52 -2.86
N PRO A 165 18.31 6.36 -2.74
CA PRO A 165 18.46 5.57 -1.55
C PRO A 165 19.84 4.89 -1.51
N ASP A 166 20.48 5.00 -0.38
CA ASP A 166 21.68 4.24 -0.01
C ASP A 166 21.37 3.00 0.81
N GLN A 167 20.17 3.01 1.45
CA GLN A 167 19.74 1.93 2.33
C GLN A 167 18.25 1.62 2.12
N ALA A 168 17.89 0.35 2.30
CA ALA A 168 16.51 -0.11 2.31
C ALA A 168 16.07 -0.42 3.74
N THR A 169 14.86 -0.01 4.10
CA THR A 169 14.25 -0.27 5.41
C THR A 169 13.32 -1.47 5.35
N LEU A 170 13.26 -2.26 6.41
CA LEU A 170 12.33 -3.38 6.50
C LEU A 170 10.90 -2.84 6.71
N LEU A 171 10.02 -3.04 5.71
CA LEU A 171 8.64 -2.54 5.73
C LEU A 171 7.74 -3.31 6.69
N ASN A 172 7.88 -4.63 6.72
CA ASN A 172 7.12 -5.51 7.61
C ASN A 172 7.94 -5.93 8.85
N GLY A 173 8.66 -4.96 9.43
CA GLY A 173 9.40 -5.17 10.66
C GLY A 173 8.50 -5.46 11.87
N PRO A 174 9.05 -5.97 12.99
CA PRO A 174 8.27 -6.40 14.15
C PRO A 174 7.39 -5.28 14.72
N ARG A 175 7.81 -4.02 14.65
CA ARG A 175 7.00 -2.87 15.09
C ARG A 175 5.77 -2.65 14.20
N ALA A 176 5.94 -2.74 12.88
CA ALA A 176 4.83 -2.58 11.93
C ALA A 176 3.81 -3.71 12.11
N LEU A 177 4.29 -4.95 12.29
CA LEU A 177 3.45 -6.12 12.55
C LEU A 177 2.69 -5.99 13.88
N MET A 178 3.34 -5.53 14.95
CA MET A 178 2.66 -5.29 16.22
C MET A 178 1.53 -4.26 16.10
N ILE A 179 1.77 -3.15 15.41
CA ILE A 179 0.77 -2.10 15.20
C ILE A 179 -0.42 -2.66 14.39
N ASP A 180 -0.17 -3.42 13.33
CA ASP A 180 -1.20 -4.03 12.49
C ASP A 180 -2.05 -5.03 13.28
N VAL A 181 -1.42 -5.91 14.06
CA VAL A 181 -2.12 -6.87 14.93
C VAL A 181 -2.92 -6.16 16.01
N MET A 182 -2.37 -5.12 16.66
CA MET A 182 -3.09 -4.33 17.66
C MET A 182 -4.32 -3.62 17.07
N LEU A 183 -4.18 -3.04 15.88
CA LEU A 183 -5.29 -2.37 15.19
C LEU A 183 -6.42 -3.34 14.87
N ARG A 184 -6.10 -4.52 14.36
CA ARG A 184 -7.07 -5.58 14.08
C ARG A 184 -7.73 -6.11 15.35
N ALA A 185 -6.97 -6.28 16.43
CA ALA A 185 -7.51 -6.70 17.73
C ALA A 185 -8.46 -5.63 18.31
N LEU A 186 -8.14 -4.34 18.15
CA LEU A 186 -9.02 -3.25 18.56
C LEU A 186 -10.33 -3.24 17.76
N LEU A 187 -10.27 -3.43 16.44
CA LEU A 187 -11.46 -3.55 15.61
C LEU A 187 -12.31 -4.77 16.02
N ALA A 188 -11.67 -5.91 16.30
CA ALA A 188 -12.34 -7.10 16.79
C ALA A 188 -13.02 -6.88 18.16
N LEU A 189 -12.43 -6.06 19.03
CA LEU A 189 -13.03 -5.68 20.30
C LEU A 189 -14.33 -4.86 20.10
N ILE A 190 -14.33 -3.92 19.17
CA ILE A 190 -15.53 -3.13 18.82
C ILE A 190 -16.63 -4.07 18.34
N VAL A 191 -16.31 -5.00 17.45
CA VAL A 191 -17.26 -6.00 16.94
C VAL A 191 -17.75 -6.92 18.08
N ALA A 192 -16.86 -7.35 19.00
CA ALA A 192 -17.22 -8.17 20.15
C ALA A 192 -18.22 -7.48 21.08
N VAL A 193 -18.06 -6.17 21.32
CA VAL A 193 -18.99 -5.36 22.07
C VAL A 193 -20.37 -5.34 21.37
N GLY A 194 -20.39 -5.05 20.06
CA GLY A 194 -21.64 -5.06 19.29
C GLY A 194 -22.36 -6.43 19.32
N LEU A 195 -21.61 -7.52 19.19
CA LEU A 195 -22.14 -8.88 19.30
C LEU A 195 -22.69 -9.20 20.71
N ALA A 196 -22.01 -8.76 21.76
CA ALA A 196 -22.46 -8.97 23.14
C ALA A 196 -23.83 -8.32 23.38
N PHE A 197 -24.04 -7.10 22.88
CA PHE A 197 -25.32 -6.40 22.93
C PHE A 197 -26.36 -7.04 22.03
N GLY A 198 -26.03 -7.35 20.79
CA GLY A 198 -26.94 -8.00 19.84
C GLY A 198 -27.49 -9.32 20.37
N LEU A 199 -26.62 -10.18 20.90
CA LEU A 199 -27.03 -11.43 21.52
C LEU A 199 -27.85 -11.25 22.80
N HIS A 200 -27.65 -10.17 23.55
CA HIS A 200 -28.48 -9.87 24.69
C HIS A 200 -29.90 -9.49 24.26
N TYR A 201 -30.03 -8.67 23.23
CA TYR A 201 -31.32 -8.26 22.69
C TYR A 201 -32.11 -9.43 22.11
N LEU A 202 -31.45 -10.35 21.40
CA LEU A 202 -32.09 -11.54 20.84
C LEU A 202 -32.59 -12.48 21.96
N SER A 203 -31.77 -12.72 22.99
CA SER A 203 -32.18 -13.59 24.09
C SER A 203 -33.31 -13.01 24.96
N ALA A 204 -33.43 -11.68 25.07
CA ALA A 204 -34.54 -11.04 25.77
C ALA A 204 -35.87 -11.17 25.00
N ASN A 205 -35.81 -11.14 23.67
CA ASN A 205 -37.01 -11.30 22.82
C ASN A 205 -37.56 -12.74 22.84
N GLU A 206 -36.67 -13.76 22.91
CA GLU A 206 -37.08 -15.16 23.02
C GLU A 206 -37.77 -15.47 24.35
N GLU A 207 -37.36 -14.88 25.46
CA GLU A 207 -37.98 -15.05 26.77
C GLU A 207 -39.43 -14.42 26.76
N GLN A 208 -39.64 -13.30 26.13
CA GLN A 208 -40.96 -12.69 26.02
C GLN A 208 -41.91 -13.53 25.15
N SER A 209 -41.45 -14.04 24.01
CA SER A 209 -42.28 -14.90 23.15
C SER A 209 -42.69 -16.23 23.83
N ASN A 210 -41.83 -16.80 24.65
CA ASN A 210 -42.14 -18.02 25.41
C ASN A 210 -43.13 -17.81 26.58
N ILE A 211 -43.20 -16.59 27.13
CA ILE A 211 -44.14 -16.24 28.19
C ILE A 211 -45.56 -16.07 27.58
N GLU A 212 -45.68 -15.45 26.43
CA GLU A 212 -46.96 -15.28 25.73
C GLU A 212 -47.58 -16.64 25.29
N HIS A 213 -46.73 -17.61 24.88
CA HIS A 213 -47.21 -18.94 24.51
C HIS A 213 -47.58 -19.85 25.71
N ARG A 214 -47.17 -19.47 26.93
CA ARG A 214 -47.49 -20.20 28.16
C ARG A 214 -48.65 -19.62 28.95
N ALA A 215 -49.27 -18.51 28.49
CA ALA A 215 -50.49 -18.02 29.12
C ALA A 215 -51.63 -19.07 28.95
N PRO A 216 -52.11 -19.71 30.03
CA PRO A 216 -53.17 -20.73 29.91
C PRO A 216 -54.41 -20.03 29.45
N THR A 217 -55.05 -20.60 28.42
CA THR A 217 -56.45 -20.35 28.06
C THR A 217 -57.32 -20.90 29.22
N ALA A 218 -57.33 -20.19 30.33
CA ALA A 218 -58.24 -20.43 31.43
C ALA A 218 -59.29 -19.30 31.35
N PHE A 219 -60.35 -19.57 30.58
CA PHE A 219 -61.73 -19.05 30.79
C PHE A 219 -62.66 -19.58 29.70
N SER A 220 -63.29 -20.71 29.97
CA SER A 220 -64.61 -21.03 29.44
C SER A 220 -65.38 -21.75 30.53
#